data_41a54313f3d2382b2c7e39f3292939be
#
_entry.id   41a54313f3d2382b2c7e39f3292939be
#
_cell.length_a   1.000
_cell.length_b   1.000
_cell.length_c   1.000
_cell.angle_alpha   90.00
_cell.angle_beta   90.00
_cell.angle_gamma   90.00
#
_symmetry.space_group_name_H-M   'P 1'
#
loop_
_entity.id
_entity.type
_entity.pdbx_description
1 polymer ?
#
loop_
_entity_poly.entity_id
_entity_poly.type
_entity_poly.pdbx_seq_one_letter_code
_entity_poly.pdbx_strand_id
1 'polypeptide(L)'
;VLMMVPISCLWLTRKLPNRSEISIPKLGDWTSYEKRVLTIFALTALFWITLREPFGGWTTWFSLSGANYASVALFSIILMFLIPNGKGGRLLDWHSASNIQWGVLLLFAGGLAIAKAFEVTGVSNEIGESLSIVTKLSIILTVLIIATCVTFLTEITS
;
A
#
# COMPACT_ATOMS: atom_id res chain seq x y z
N VAL A 1 -3.61 13.50 -12.73
CA VAL A 1 -4.63 12.56 -12.26
C VAL A 1 -6.04 13.16 -12.38
N LEU A 2 -6.30 14.39 -11.90
CA LEU A 2 -7.63 15.02 -11.91
C LEU A 2 -8.25 15.21 -13.32
N MET A 3 -7.44 15.40 -14.37
CA MET A 3 -7.92 15.51 -15.75
C MET A 3 -7.99 14.17 -16.48
N MET A 4 -7.09 13.23 -16.16
CA MET A 4 -7.04 11.92 -16.83
C MET A 4 -8.27 11.06 -16.53
N VAL A 5 -8.74 11.06 -15.29
CA VAL A 5 -9.90 10.25 -14.88
C VAL A 5 -11.18 10.64 -15.65
N PRO A 6 -11.59 11.91 -15.73
CA PRO A 6 -12.79 12.27 -16.50
C PRO A 6 -12.62 12.04 -18.00
N ILE A 7 -11.44 12.28 -18.57
CA ILE A 7 -11.18 12.04 -20.01
C ILE A 7 -11.27 10.54 -20.33
N SER A 8 -10.63 9.69 -19.51
CA SER A 8 -10.70 8.24 -19.68
C SER A 8 -12.13 7.71 -19.48
N CYS A 9 -12.85 8.25 -18.50
CA CYS A 9 -14.24 7.90 -18.26
C CYS A 9 -15.14 8.25 -19.47
N LEU A 10 -15.01 9.46 -20.00
CA LEU A 10 -15.75 9.90 -21.18
C LEU A 10 -15.41 9.07 -22.42
N TRP A 11 -14.15 8.68 -22.58
CA TRP A 11 -13.72 7.88 -23.72
C TRP A 11 -14.22 6.44 -23.63
N LEU A 12 -14.16 5.83 -22.47
CA LEU A 12 -14.67 4.48 -22.21
C LEU A 12 -16.20 4.41 -22.32
N THR A 13 -16.92 5.38 -21.73
CA THR A 13 -18.39 5.39 -21.75
C THR A 13 -18.96 5.66 -23.15
N ARG A 14 -18.19 6.33 -24.03
CA ARG A 14 -18.59 6.61 -25.43
C ARG A 14 -18.66 5.34 -26.30
N LYS A 15 -17.97 4.27 -25.91
CA LYS A 15 -17.89 2.99 -26.64
C LYS A 15 -18.72 1.86 -26.01
N LEU A 16 -19.37 2.10 -24.88
CA LEU A 16 -20.23 1.09 -24.27
C LEU A 16 -21.57 1.05 -24.99
N PRO A 17 -21.90 -0.05 -25.68
CA PRO A 17 -23.23 -0.23 -26.20
C PRO A 17 -24.18 -0.49 -25.03
N ASN A 18 -25.24 0.28 -24.99
CA ASN A 18 -26.42 0.15 -24.12
C ASN A 18 -26.18 -0.39 -22.69
N ARG A 19 -26.63 0.39 -21.73
CA ARG A 19 -26.69 0.08 -20.29
C ARG A 19 -27.17 -1.36 -20.06
N SER A 20 -26.25 -2.28 -19.92
CA SER A 20 -26.54 -3.47 -19.14
C SER A 20 -26.76 -2.99 -17.71
N GLU A 21 -27.98 -3.09 -17.20
CA GLU A 21 -28.27 -2.84 -15.79
C GLU A 21 -27.40 -3.82 -14.99
N ILE A 22 -26.31 -3.32 -14.44
CA ILE A 22 -25.52 -4.12 -13.50
C ILE A 22 -26.42 -4.27 -12.28
N SER A 23 -27.04 -5.43 -12.16
CA SER A 23 -27.80 -5.81 -10.98
C SER A 23 -26.82 -5.88 -9.80
N ILE A 24 -26.75 -4.81 -9.04
CA ILE A 24 -25.97 -4.78 -7.80
C ILE A 24 -26.76 -5.63 -6.79
N PRO A 25 -26.22 -6.76 -6.32
CA PRO A 25 -26.90 -7.55 -5.31
C PRO A 25 -27.14 -6.69 -4.07
N LYS A 26 -28.36 -6.76 -3.51
CA LYS A 26 -28.67 -6.06 -2.26
C LYS A 26 -27.74 -6.57 -1.17
N LEU A 27 -26.94 -5.68 -0.63
CA LEU A 27 -26.12 -5.98 0.54
C LEU A 27 -27.04 -6.30 1.71
N GLY A 28 -26.86 -7.47 2.33
CA GLY A 28 -27.55 -7.85 3.54
C GLY A 28 -27.05 -7.06 4.75
N ASP A 29 -27.65 -7.33 5.91
CA ASP A 29 -27.20 -6.74 7.17
C ASP A 29 -25.79 -7.20 7.54
N TRP A 30 -25.07 -6.33 8.22
CA TRP A 30 -23.71 -6.61 8.70
C TRP A 30 -23.67 -7.84 9.60
N THR A 31 -22.92 -8.84 9.19
CA THR A 31 -22.72 -10.05 9.98
C THR A 31 -21.78 -9.79 11.16
N SER A 32 -21.89 -10.62 12.19
CA SER A 32 -20.96 -10.55 13.34
C SER A 32 -19.49 -10.74 12.93
N TYR A 33 -19.26 -11.54 11.88
CA TYR A 33 -17.95 -11.74 11.28
C TYR A 33 -17.38 -10.43 10.72
N GLU A 34 -18.13 -9.74 9.86
CA GLU A 34 -17.72 -8.49 9.24
C GLU A 34 -17.44 -7.40 10.27
N LYS A 35 -18.30 -7.29 11.30
CA LYS A 35 -18.09 -6.34 12.40
C LYS A 35 -16.77 -6.60 13.13
N ARG A 36 -16.42 -7.86 13.42
CA ARG A 36 -15.16 -8.22 14.09
C ARG A 36 -13.95 -7.90 13.22
N VAL A 37 -13.98 -8.23 11.93
CA VAL A 37 -12.92 -7.88 10.98
C VAL A 37 -12.74 -6.37 10.89
N LEU A 38 -13.83 -5.62 10.74
CA LEU A 38 -13.79 -4.17 10.69
C LEU A 38 -13.23 -3.56 11.99
N THR A 39 -13.57 -4.13 13.14
CA THR A 39 -13.05 -3.66 14.44
C THR A 39 -11.53 -3.85 14.50
N ILE A 40 -11.01 -5.02 14.11
CA ILE A 40 -9.56 -5.27 14.08
C ILE A 40 -8.87 -4.34 13.10
N PHE A 41 -9.44 -4.15 11.91
CA PHE A 41 -8.92 -3.22 10.91
C PHE A 41 -8.87 -1.78 11.44
N ALA A 42 -9.95 -1.31 12.05
CA ALA A 42 -10.02 0.04 12.63
C ALA A 42 -9.00 0.22 13.77
N LEU A 43 -8.83 -0.78 14.63
CA LEU A 43 -7.81 -0.77 15.68
C LEU A 43 -6.39 -0.75 15.09
N THR A 44 -6.13 -1.55 14.05
CA THR A 44 -4.83 -1.56 13.37
C THR A 44 -4.51 -0.19 12.77
N ALA A 45 -5.47 0.41 12.08
CA ALA A 45 -5.33 1.76 11.53
C ALA A 45 -5.08 2.80 12.62
N LEU A 46 -5.82 2.72 13.73
CA LEU A 46 -5.64 3.59 14.89
C LEU A 46 -4.23 3.44 15.48
N PHE A 47 -3.74 2.21 15.68
CA PHE A 47 -2.39 1.96 16.18
C PHE A 47 -1.31 2.43 15.22
N TRP A 48 -1.55 2.38 13.91
CA TRP A 48 -0.62 2.93 12.92
C TRP A 48 -0.56 4.46 12.97
N ILE A 49 -1.72 5.13 13.00
CA ILE A 49 -1.81 6.58 13.04
C ILE A 49 -1.18 7.12 14.33
N THR A 50 -1.43 6.45 15.46
CA THR A 50 -0.98 6.89 16.78
C THR A 50 0.36 6.29 17.20
N LEU A 51 1.11 5.64 16.28
CA LEU A 51 2.38 4.97 16.60
C LEU A 51 3.40 5.93 17.21
N ARG A 52 3.56 7.12 16.60
CA ARG A 52 4.55 8.15 16.98
C ARG A 52 3.91 9.51 17.28
N GLU A 53 2.72 9.77 16.80
CA GLU A 53 1.96 11.00 16.89
C GLU A 53 0.55 10.73 17.43
N PRO A 54 -0.12 11.63 18.13
CA PRO A 54 0.42 12.84 18.77
C PRO A 54 1.12 12.53 20.11
N PHE A 55 1.87 13.49 20.65
CA PHE A 55 2.55 13.44 21.95
C PHE A 55 3.55 12.27 22.14
N GLY A 56 4.27 11.89 21.08
CA GLY A 56 5.22 10.78 21.07
C GLY A 56 4.60 9.42 20.82
N GLY A 57 3.27 9.35 20.72
CA GLY A 57 2.51 8.13 20.45
C GLY A 57 2.53 7.11 21.59
N TRP A 58 1.76 6.04 21.42
CA TRP A 58 1.64 4.98 22.42
C TRP A 58 2.96 4.21 22.62
N THR A 59 3.87 4.19 21.64
CA THR A 59 5.17 3.53 21.78
C THR A 59 6.02 4.17 22.86
N THR A 60 5.95 5.47 23.02
CA THR A 60 6.64 6.21 24.09
C THR A 60 5.97 5.97 25.44
N TRP A 61 4.65 5.98 25.50
CA TRP A 61 3.90 5.78 26.74
C TRP A 61 4.13 4.41 27.36
N PHE A 62 4.28 3.38 26.51
CA PHE A 62 4.54 2.00 26.96
C PHE A 62 6.03 1.62 26.94
N SER A 63 6.92 2.58 26.66
CA SER A 63 8.38 2.35 26.54
C SER A 63 8.76 1.24 25.53
N LEU A 64 7.97 1.10 24.47
CA LEU A 64 8.14 0.08 23.43
C LEU A 64 8.96 0.63 22.25
N SER A 65 10.23 0.95 22.50
CA SER A 65 11.12 1.56 21.49
C SER A 65 11.34 0.72 20.23
N GLY A 66 11.12 -0.60 20.31
CA GLY A 66 11.23 -1.53 19.18
C GLY A 66 9.95 -1.67 18.34
N ALA A 67 8.82 -1.09 18.78
CA ALA A 67 7.58 -1.21 18.05
C ALA A 67 7.61 -0.36 16.77
N ASN A 68 7.15 -0.96 15.68
CA ASN A 68 7.09 -0.34 14.36
C ASN A 68 5.81 -0.78 13.62
N TYR A 69 5.59 -0.28 12.42
CA TYR A 69 4.40 -0.60 11.62
C TYR A 69 4.24 -2.10 11.36
N ALA A 70 5.35 -2.84 11.19
CA ALA A 70 5.32 -4.28 10.99
C ALA A 70 4.89 -5.03 12.26
N SER A 71 5.30 -4.56 13.44
CA SER A 71 4.87 -5.14 14.73
C SER A 71 3.36 -5.04 14.92
N VAL A 72 2.77 -3.89 14.59
CA VAL A 72 1.32 -3.67 14.65
C VAL A 72 0.59 -4.58 13.65
N ALA A 73 1.09 -4.69 12.43
CA ALA A 73 0.52 -5.58 11.42
C ALA A 73 0.55 -7.04 11.87
N LEU A 74 1.70 -7.50 12.37
CA LEU A 74 1.87 -8.86 12.88
C LEU A 74 0.91 -9.16 14.04
N PHE A 75 0.79 -8.24 14.98
CA PHE A 75 -0.15 -8.36 16.09
C PHE A 75 -1.60 -8.49 15.60
N SER A 76 -1.99 -7.68 14.63
CA SER A 76 -3.33 -7.72 14.03
C SER A 76 -3.61 -9.04 13.33
N ILE A 77 -2.63 -9.57 12.59
CA ILE A 77 -2.74 -10.89 11.96
C ILE A 77 -2.92 -11.99 13.02
N ILE A 78 -2.14 -11.97 14.09
CA ILE A 78 -2.27 -12.93 15.19
C ILE A 78 -3.68 -12.86 15.79
N LEU A 79 -4.22 -11.66 16.02
CA LEU A 79 -5.58 -11.50 16.52
C LEU A 79 -6.62 -12.11 15.55
N MET A 80 -6.46 -11.94 14.25
CA MET A 80 -7.37 -12.54 13.27
C MET A 80 -7.34 -14.08 13.29
N PHE A 81 -6.19 -14.69 13.56
CA PHE A 81 -6.05 -16.13 13.73
C PHE A 81 -6.64 -16.63 15.07
N LEU A 82 -6.69 -15.80 16.10
CA LEU A 82 -7.18 -16.18 17.42
C LEU A 82 -8.69 -15.98 17.59
N ILE A 83 -9.25 -14.91 17.05
CA ILE A 83 -10.64 -14.52 17.25
C ILE A 83 -11.58 -15.43 16.45
N PRO A 84 -12.60 -16.02 17.08
CA PRO A 84 -13.56 -16.89 16.39
C PRO A 84 -14.46 -16.07 15.45
N ASN A 85 -14.85 -16.68 14.33
CA ASN A 85 -15.75 -16.08 13.35
C ASN A 85 -17.24 -16.20 13.70
N GLY A 86 -17.57 -16.95 14.78
CA GLY A 86 -18.96 -17.22 15.18
C GLY A 86 -19.66 -18.33 14.40
N LYS A 87 -18.95 -18.99 13.47
CA LYS A 87 -19.46 -20.12 12.64
C LYS A 87 -18.62 -21.40 12.82
N GLY A 88 -17.90 -21.51 13.96
CA GLY A 88 -17.07 -22.69 14.26
C GLY A 88 -15.61 -22.60 13.77
N GLY A 89 -15.22 -21.50 13.13
CA GLY A 89 -13.84 -21.24 12.68
C GLY A 89 -13.26 -19.97 13.28
N ARG A 90 -12.11 -19.52 12.74
CA ARG A 90 -11.42 -18.26 13.09
C ARG A 90 -11.73 -17.19 12.06
N LEU A 91 -11.41 -15.91 12.36
CA LEU A 91 -11.57 -14.82 11.38
C LEU A 91 -10.63 -15.00 10.20
N LEU A 92 -9.42 -15.49 10.46
CA LEU A 92 -8.45 -15.86 9.43
C LEU A 92 -8.02 -17.30 9.68
N ASP A 93 -7.99 -18.11 8.65
CA ASP A 93 -7.41 -19.44 8.64
C ASP A 93 -6.19 -19.50 7.71
N TRP A 94 -5.39 -20.57 7.85
CA TRP A 94 -4.18 -20.73 7.06
C TRP A 94 -4.46 -20.89 5.56
N HIS A 95 -5.56 -21.52 5.20
CA HIS A 95 -5.93 -21.70 3.81
C HIS A 95 -6.17 -20.33 3.13
N SER A 96 -6.93 -19.46 3.77
CA SER A 96 -7.16 -18.09 3.27
C SER A 96 -5.89 -17.25 3.26
N ALA A 97 -5.07 -17.36 4.31
CA ALA A 97 -3.81 -16.63 4.41
C ALA A 97 -2.78 -17.07 3.37
N SER A 98 -2.74 -18.35 3.00
CA SER A 98 -1.83 -18.88 1.98
C SER A 98 -2.22 -18.50 0.55
N ASN A 99 -3.47 -18.17 0.31
CA ASN A 99 -4.00 -17.80 -1.01
C ASN A 99 -3.78 -16.31 -1.37
N ILE A 100 -3.10 -15.52 -0.52
CA ILE A 100 -2.72 -14.15 -0.89
C ILE A 100 -1.70 -14.15 -2.02
N GLN A 101 -1.61 -13.05 -2.74
CA GLN A 101 -0.70 -12.91 -3.88
C GLN A 101 0.75 -12.69 -3.41
N TRP A 102 1.39 -13.75 -2.91
CA TRP A 102 2.77 -13.73 -2.41
C TRP A 102 3.76 -13.17 -3.42
N GLY A 103 3.56 -13.44 -4.73
CA GLY A 103 4.42 -12.92 -5.78
C GLY A 103 4.49 -11.39 -5.78
N VAL A 104 3.36 -10.72 -5.63
CA VAL A 104 3.30 -9.25 -5.55
C VAL A 104 4.01 -8.75 -4.30
N LEU A 105 3.77 -9.38 -3.14
CA LEU A 105 4.42 -8.98 -1.88
C LEU A 105 5.93 -9.15 -1.94
N LEU A 106 6.43 -10.25 -2.51
CA LEU A 106 7.86 -10.50 -2.68
C LEU A 106 8.49 -9.52 -3.67
N LEU A 107 7.79 -9.17 -4.74
CA LEU A 107 8.26 -8.17 -5.68
C LEU A 107 8.46 -6.80 -5.01
N PHE A 108 7.45 -6.34 -4.25
CA PHE A 108 7.56 -5.09 -3.48
C PHE A 108 8.67 -5.15 -2.42
N ALA A 109 8.75 -6.24 -1.65
CA ALA A 109 9.78 -6.41 -0.64
C ALA A 109 11.19 -6.42 -1.27
N GLY A 110 11.36 -7.09 -2.40
CA GLY A 110 12.60 -7.09 -3.16
C GLY A 110 12.99 -5.69 -3.66
N GLY A 111 12.04 -4.96 -4.24
CA GLY A 111 12.26 -3.58 -4.67
C GLY A 111 12.68 -2.66 -3.53
N LEU A 112 12.01 -2.73 -2.39
CA LEU A 112 12.38 -1.95 -1.19
C LEU A 112 13.75 -2.34 -0.63
N ALA A 113 14.11 -3.62 -0.65
CA ALA A 113 15.41 -4.09 -0.22
C ALA A 113 16.55 -3.58 -1.12
N ILE A 114 16.35 -3.58 -2.45
CA ILE A 114 17.29 -3.02 -3.43
C ILE A 114 17.42 -1.51 -3.22
N ALA A 115 16.32 -0.77 -3.06
CA ALA A 115 16.33 0.66 -2.79
C ALA A 115 17.13 0.98 -1.50
N LYS A 116 16.92 0.19 -0.45
CA LYS A 116 17.67 0.35 0.80
C LYS A 116 19.16 0.01 0.64
N ALA A 117 19.49 -0.99 -0.15
CA ALA A 117 20.88 -1.32 -0.48
C ALA A 117 21.56 -0.14 -1.22
N PHE A 118 20.92 0.48 -2.18
CA PHE A 118 21.44 1.64 -2.90
C PHE A 118 21.69 2.84 -1.99
N GLU A 119 20.79 3.05 -1.03
CA GLU A 119 20.95 4.12 -0.03
C GLU A 119 22.18 3.86 0.87
N VAL A 120 22.29 2.65 1.43
CA VAL A 120 23.36 2.29 2.40
C VAL A 120 24.73 2.21 1.72
N THR A 121 24.79 1.77 0.47
CA THR A 121 26.05 1.65 -0.29
C THR A 121 26.51 2.96 -0.91
N GLY A 122 25.68 4.02 -0.86
CA GLY A 122 26.02 5.30 -1.45
C GLY A 122 25.78 5.41 -2.97
N VAL A 123 25.35 4.34 -3.64
CA VAL A 123 25.04 4.34 -5.08
C VAL A 123 24.03 5.41 -5.43
N SER A 124 23.04 5.66 -4.59
CA SER A 124 22.06 6.72 -4.79
C SER A 124 22.71 8.10 -4.88
N ASN A 125 23.73 8.37 -4.07
CA ASN A 125 24.48 9.63 -4.09
C ASN A 125 25.32 9.77 -5.37
N GLU A 126 26.03 8.69 -5.78
CA GLU A 126 26.80 8.69 -7.03
C GLU A 126 25.95 8.92 -8.26
N ILE A 127 24.75 8.30 -8.31
CA ILE A 127 23.77 8.56 -9.38
C ILE A 127 23.31 10.02 -9.32
N GLY A 128 23.02 10.55 -8.14
CA GLY A 128 22.61 11.93 -7.93
C GLY A 128 23.68 12.94 -8.40
N GLU A 129 24.95 12.70 -8.07
CA GLU A 129 26.08 13.51 -8.52
C GLU A 129 26.26 13.44 -10.04
N SER A 130 26.15 12.25 -10.64
CA SER A 130 26.20 12.07 -12.09
C SER A 130 25.08 12.84 -12.81
N LEU A 131 23.90 12.88 -12.20
CA LEU A 131 22.75 13.63 -12.70
C LEU A 131 22.85 15.14 -12.43
N SER A 132 23.82 15.61 -11.62
CA SER A 132 24.01 17.04 -11.34
C SER A 132 24.30 17.88 -12.59
N ILE A 133 24.79 17.26 -13.66
CA ILE A 133 24.94 17.89 -14.98
C ILE A 133 23.59 18.38 -15.51
N VAL A 134 22.51 17.62 -15.24
CA VAL A 134 21.16 17.93 -15.71
C VAL A 134 20.58 19.14 -14.95
N THR A 135 21.03 19.40 -13.71
CA THR A 135 20.56 20.55 -12.92
C THR A 135 21.06 21.92 -13.46
N LYS A 136 22.04 21.92 -14.37
CA LYS A 136 22.46 23.13 -15.10
C LYS A 136 21.48 23.55 -16.19
N LEU A 137 20.52 22.69 -16.51
CA LEU A 137 19.46 22.97 -17.48
C LEU A 137 18.32 23.76 -16.81
N SER A 138 17.40 24.26 -17.62
CA SER A 138 16.21 24.90 -17.06
C SER A 138 15.40 23.90 -16.23
N ILE A 139 14.75 24.37 -15.18
CA ILE A 139 13.94 23.55 -14.26
C ILE A 139 12.93 22.67 -15.02
N ILE A 140 12.30 23.22 -16.06
CA ILE A 140 11.33 22.52 -16.89
C ILE A 140 11.98 21.34 -17.62
N LEU A 141 13.15 21.54 -18.20
CA LEU A 141 13.87 20.51 -18.94
C LEU A 141 14.39 19.42 -18.00
N THR A 142 14.87 19.78 -16.82
CA THR A 142 15.30 18.85 -15.77
C THR A 142 14.14 17.94 -15.34
N VAL A 143 12.97 18.52 -15.04
CA VAL A 143 11.78 17.76 -14.65
C VAL A 143 11.32 16.86 -15.78
N LEU A 144 11.36 17.32 -17.03
CA LEU A 144 10.96 16.54 -18.19
C LEU A 144 11.88 15.31 -18.39
N ILE A 145 13.19 15.50 -18.29
CA ILE A 145 14.17 14.40 -18.42
C ILE A 145 13.97 13.38 -17.32
N ILE A 146 13.88 13.82 -16.05
CA ILE A 146 13.69 12.91 -14.91
C ILE A 146 12.37 12.16 -15.04
N ALA A 147 11.27 12.85 -15.34
CA ALA A 147 9.97 12.22 -15.52
C ALA A 147 9.99 11.19 -16.65
N THR A 148 10.65 11.50 -17.77
CA THR A 148 10.80 10.58 -18.89
C THR A 148 11.60 9.35 -18.50
N CYS A 149 12.76 9.52 -17.84
CA CYS A 149 13.59 8.42 -17.38
C CYS A 149 12.82 7.51 -16.40
N VAL A 150 12.10 8.09 -15.42
CA VAL A 150 11.31 7.32 -14.46
C VAL A 150 10.18 6.55 -15.16
N THR A 151 9.51 7.17 -16.12
CA THR A 151 8.43 6.51 -16.88
C THR A 151 8.96 5.31 -17.67
N PHE A 152 10.08 5.47 -18.38
CA PHE A 152 10.68 4.35 -19.13
C PHE A 152 11.21 3.25 -18.20
N LEU A 153 11.81 3.61 -17.05
CA LEU A 153 12.25 2.63 -16.05
C LEU A 153 11.09 1.81 -15.50
N THR A 154 9.95 2.45 -15.21
CA THR A 154 8.75 1.74 -14.74
C THR A 154 8.17 0.81 -15.80
N GLU A 155 8.20 1.18 -17.07
CA GLU A 155 7.77 0.29 -18.17
C GLU A 155 8.68 -0.95 -18.33
N ILE A 156 9.99 -0.79 -18.15
CA ILE A 156 10.95 -1.91 -18.25
C ILE A 156 10.82 -2.87 -17.06
N THR A 157 10.41 -2.37 -15.89
CA THR A 157 10.30 -3.16 -14.65
C THR A 157 8.89 -3.71 -14.41
N SER A 158 7.92 -3.38 -15.23
CA SER A 158 6.52 -3.85 -15.17
C SER A 158 6.32 -5.03 -16.11
#